data_d5b4b94bd7b0c680ba55a2e6487720ca
#
_entry.id   d5b4b94bd7b0c680ba55a2e6487720ca
#
_cell.length_a   1.000
_cell.length_b   1.000
_cell.length_c   1.000
_cell.angle_alpha   90.00
_cell.angle_beta   90.00
_cell.angle_gamma   90.00
#
_symmetry.space_group_name_H-M   'P 1'
#
loop_
_entity.id
_entity.type
_entity.pdbx_description
1 polymer ?
#
loop_
_entity_poly.entity_id
_entity_poly.type
_entity_poly.pdbx_seq_one_letter_code
_entity_poly.pdbx_strand_id
1 'polypeptide(L)'
;MLVVGLFLLFGMISFYYVRTNLLTSGLYPVEETLLEAGYTKTKTGFRKKDANVIIDIQWNAKTKVFDKNHYRFKAHQETTFWKKTYVDKETLERLTNGQLSNQYGFVQYTKVNKKDWLRVSPRLIAHAGGTVREKEYNTKYTNSLEALRQNYYLGHRLFEMDFNLTSDKKLAAVHDWHHFGNKDDVAPSSKEWKKFQGYGSPETPSRFTTMLIGDVFDQMIINRDMVLVTDTKSMEIPKEDRITQFKELVSEAKKRDKELLNRVIPQIYHQEMFGEIESIYPFKHVIYTLYASPDSGEEVLDFIAKHKEIEAVTVPIDDSRLTPKFIEQVHKLGKRVYVHTIQTYESLTKYAAINVDGFYTGLLTPQDMAVYESVSK
;
A
#
# COMPACT_ATOMS: atom_id res chain seq x y z
N MET A 1 62.73 -17.42 -4.62
CA MET A 1 61.72 -16.32 -4.75
C MET A 1 60.34 -16.79 -5.26
N LEU A 2 60.26 -17.67 -6.26
CA LEU A 2 58.97 -18.13 -6.81
C LEU A 2 58.08 -18.88 -5.78
N VAL A 3 58.67 -19.74 -4.96
CA VAL A 3 57.97 -20.57 -3.97
C VAL A 3 57.37 -19.72 -2.83
N VAL A 4 58.07 -18.69 -2.37
CA VAL A 4 57.57 -17.78 -1.34
C VAL A 4 56.43 -16.92 -1.85
N GLY A 5 56.48 -16.51 -3.13
CA GLY A 5 55.39 -15.77 -3.78
C GLY A 5 54.10 -16.60 -3.90
N LEU A 6 54.21 -17.90 -4.18
CA LEU A 6 53.06 -18.81 -4.26
C LEU A 6 52.41 -19.03 -2.87
N PHE A 7 53.22 -19.20 -1.80
CA PHE A 7 52.69 -19.34 -0.45
C PHE A 7 52.00 -18.07 0.05
N LEU A 8 52.51 -16.89 -0.27
CA LEU A 8 51.86 -15.63 0.07
C LEU A 8 50.55 -15.43 -0.72
N LEU A 9 50.51 -15.82 -1.99
CA LEU A 9 49.33 -15.77 -2.81
C LEU A 9 48.24 -16.74 -2.30
N PHE A 10 48.63 -17.98 -1.95
CA PHE A 10 47.73 -18.98 -1.38
C PHE A 10 47.22 -18.55 0.01
N GLY A 11 48.07 -17.99 0.84
CA GLY A 11 47.69 -17.44 2.14
C GLY A 11 46.71 -16.27 2.03
N MET A 12 46.93 -15.36 1.09
CA MET A 12 46.03 -14.25 0.82
C MET A 12 44.69 -14.72 0.26
N ILE A 13 44.66 -15.68 -0.66
CA ILE A 13 43.43 -16.26 -1.23
C ILE A 13 42.64 -17.00 -0.15
N SER A 14 43.30 -17.82 0.69
CA SER A 14 42.66 -18.52 1.81
C SER A 14 42.12 -17.56 2.85
N PHE A 15 42.87 -16.53 3.21
CA PHE A 15 42.44 -15.51 4.17
C PHE A 15 41.22 -14.70 3.61
N TYR A 16 41.27 -14.38 2.33
CA TYR A 16 40.17 -13.70 1.66
C TYR A 16 38.93 -14.57 1.59
N TYR A 17 39.08 -15.87 1.25
CA TYR A 17 37.97 -16.82 1.20
C TYR A 17 37.33 -17.05 2.57
N VAL A 18 38.13 -17.26 3.62
CA VAL A 18 37.62 -17.40 5.00
C VAL A 18 36.98 -16.12 5.49
N ARG A 19 37.55 -14.96 5.23
CA ARG A 19 36.96 -13.65 5.59
C ARG A 19 35.65 -13.40 4.86
N THR A 20 35.57 -13.72 3.58
CA THR A 20 34.35 -13.55 2.80
C THR A 20 33.25 -14.47 3.31
N ASN A 21 33.55 -15.74 3.58
CA ASN A 21 32.57 -16.68 4.11
C ASN A 21 32.07 -16.30 5.52
N LEU A 22 32.93 -15.80 6.39
CA LEU A 22 32.54 -15.30 7.70
C LEU A 22 31.68 -14.06 7.62
N LEU A 23 31.99 -13.15 6.68
CA LEU A 23 31.24 -11.93 6.49
C LEU A 23 29.89 -12.14 5.77
N THR A 24 29.76 -13.21 4.99
CA THR A 24 28.55 -13.53 4.24
C THR A 24 27.73 -14.67 4.85
N SER A 25 28.15 -15.17 6.03
CA SER A 25 27.40 -16.22 6.73
C SER A 25 25.96 -15.79 6.99
N GLY A 26 24.99 -16.59 6.53
CA GLY A 26 23.57 -16.29 6.63
C GLY A 26 23.06 -15.24 5.62
N LEU A 27 23.91 -14.84 4.66
CA LEU A 27 23.56 -13.89 3.61
C LEU A 27 23.55 -14.55 2.23
N TYR A 28 22.71 -14.03 1.35
CA TYR A 28 22.45 -14.59 0.02
C TYR A 28 22.86 -13.61 -1.08
N PRO A 29 23.44 -14.08 -2.18
CA PRO A 29 23.84 -13.23 -3.29
C PRO A 29 22.60 -12.73 -4.06
N VAL A 30 22.50 -11.42 -4.22
CA VAL A 30 21.34 -10.78 -4.85
C VAL A 30 21.31 -11.02 -6.36
N GLU A 31 22.44 -10.85 -7.03
CA GLU A 31 22.50 -10.90 -8.51
C GLU A 31 22.09 -12.27 -9.04
N GLU A 32 22.69 -13.33 -8.57
CA GLU A 32 22.41 -14.70 -9.00
C GLU A 32 20.96 -15.06 -8.73
N THR A 33 20.45 -14.74 -7.54
CA THR A 33 19.08 -15.08 -7.16
C THR A 33 18.05 -14.32 -7.95
N LEU A 34 18.29 -13.03 -8.25
CA LEU A 34 17.37 -12.25 -9.10
C LEU A 34 17.37 -12.77 -10.55
N LEU A 35 18.50 -13.16 -11.09
CA LEU A 35 18.58 -13.76 -12.43
C LEU A 35 17.82 -15.10 -12.47
N GLU A 36 17.99 -15.96 -11.48
CA GLU A 36 17.25 -17.22 -11.33
C GLU A 36 15.73 -16.98 -11.18
N ALA A 37 15.34 -15.89 -10.51
CA ALA A 37 13.94 -15.47 -10.38
C ALA A 37 13.36 -14.81 -11.66
N GLY A 38 14.11 -14.79 -12.76
CA GLY A 38 13.69 -14.28 -14.06
C GLY A 38 13.84 -12.77 -14.26
N TYR A 39 14.65 -12.11 -13.43
CA TYR A 39 15.04 -10.71 -13.67
C TYR A 39 16.16 -10.64 -14.70
N THR A 40 16.18 -9.57 -15.47
CA THR A 40 17.27 -9.21 -16.36
C THR A 40 18.07 -8.05 -15.79
N LYS A 41 19.40 -8.11 -15.93
CA LYS A 41 20.29 -7.05 -15.47
C LYS A 41 20.14 -5.79 -16.35
N THR A 42 20.13 -4.62 -15.72
CA THR A 42 20.11 -3.31 -16.38
C THR A 42 21.36 -2.51 -15.99
N LYS A 43 21.53 -1.30 -16.54
CA LYS A 43 22.65 -0.42 -16.17
C LYS A 43 22.60 0.01 -14.68
N THR A 44 21.42 0.07 -14.09
CA THR A 44 21.18 0.62 -12.75
C THR A 44 20.61 -0.39 -11.77
N GLY A 45 20.44 -1.65 -12.17
CA GLY A 45 19.85 -2.69 -11.32
C GLY A 45 19.30 -3.87 -12.11
N PHE A 46 18.07 -4.27 -11.81
CA PHE A 46 17.41 -5.44 -12.39
C PHE A 46 15.99 -5.11 -12.80
N ARG A 47 15.50 -5.78 -13.84
CA ARG A 47 14.14 -5.63 -14.34
C ARG A 47 13.48 -6.98 -14.58
N LYS A 48 12.25 -7.12 -14.10
CA LYS A 48 11.35 -8.21 -14.47
C LYS A 48 10.09 -7.64 -15.09
N LYS A 49 9.64 -8.26 -16.17
CA LYS A 49 8.35 -7.96 -16.78
C LYS A 49 7.47 -9.19 -16.64
N ASP A 50 6.35 -9.04 -15.96
CA ASP A 50 5.36 -10.09 -15.76
C ASP A 50 3.99 -9.54 -16.14
N ALA A 51 3.35 -10.17 -17.14
CA ALA A 51 2.06 -9.75 -17.70
C ALA A 51 1.91 -8.23 -17.81
N ASN A 52 1.22 -7.62 -16.85
CA ASN A 52 0.90 -6.19 -16.82
C ASN A 52 1.83 -5.37 -15.90
N VAL A 53 2.80 -6.01 -15.28
CA VAL A 53 3.67 -5.39 -14.27
C VAL A 53 5.12 -5.37 -14.74
N ILE A 54 5.76 -4.22 -14.62
CA ILE A 54 7.21 -4.07 -14.79
C ILE A 54 7.79 -3.74 -13.43
N ILE A 55 8.66 -4.60 -12.92
CA ILE A 55 9.36 -4.40 -11.65
C ILE A 55 10.78 -3.96 -11.96
N ASP A 56 11.12 -2.74 -11.59
CA ASP A 56 12.47 -2.20 -11.65
C ASP A 56 13.06 -2.13 -10.24
N ILE A 57 14.10 -2.89 -9.98
CA ILE A 57 14.89 -2.82 -8.76
C ILE A 57 16.14 -2.00 -9.08
N GLN A 58 16.29 -0.85 -8.45
CA GLN A 58 17.41 0.05 -8.66
C GLN A 58 18.20 0.21 -7.37
N TRP A 59 19.51 0.35 -7.52
CA TRP A 59 20.39 0.70 -6.44
C TRP A 59 20.24 2.17 -6.04
N ASN A 60 20.04 2.45 -4.78
CA ASN A 60 20.01 3.81 -4.25
C ASN A 60 21.27 4.11 -3.43
N ALA A 61 22.27 4.70 -4.07
CA ALA A 61 23.53 5.08 -3.43
C ALA A 61 23.37 6.11 -2.28
N LYS A 62 22.23 6.79 -2.18
CA LYS A 62 21.94 7.77 -1.12
C LYS A 62 21.36 7.15 0.14
N THR A 63 20.85 5.93 0.06
CA THR A 63 20.26 5.26 1.23
C THR A 63 21.36 4.64 2.07
N LYS A 64 21.77 5.35 3.12
CA LYS A 64 22.65 4.79 4.16
C LYS A 64 21.78 4.01 5.12
N VAL A 65 21.68 2.70 4.94
CA VAL A 65 20.98 1.86 5.90
C VAL A 65 21.95 1.44 7.00
N PHE A 66 21.60 1.78 8.23
CA PHE A 66 22.28 1.33 9.42
C PHE A 66 21.29 0.57 10.29
N ASP A 67 21.27 -0.73 10.17
CA ASP A 67 20.71 -1.57 11.20
C ASP A 67 21.84 -2.10 12.10
N LYS A 68 21.69 -1.93 13.41
CA LYS A 68 22.71 -2.37 14.39
C LYS A 68 22.83 -3.89 14.49
N ASN A 69 21.82 -4.61 14.09
CA ASN A 69 21.70 -6.06 14.24
C ASN A 69 21.96 -6.85 12.97
N HIS A 70 22.04 -6.20 11.81
CA HIS A 70 22.29 -6.83 10.55
C HIS A 70 23.62 -6.37 9.99
N TYR A 71 24.46 -7.31 9.63
CA TYR A 71 25.77 -7.07 9.05
C TYR A 71 25.64 -6.21 7.81
N ARG A 72 26.25 -5.07 7.92
CA ARG A 72 26.23 -3.98 6.98
C ARG A 72 26.97 -4.37 5.74
N PHE A 73 26.29 -4.66 4.73
CA PHE A 73 26.84 -4.39 3.44
C PHE A 73 26.58 -2.92 3.15
N LYS A 74 27.65 -2.11 3.21
CA LYS A 74 27.69 -0.99 2.28
C LYS A 74 27.45 -1.64 0.93
N ALA A 75 26.27 -1.62 0.52
CA ALA A 75 25.94 -2.00 -0.78
C ALA A 75 26.71 -1.02 -1.68
N HIS A 76 27.73 -1.43 -2.32
CA HIS A 76 28.81 -0.74 -2.98
C HIS A 76 30.02 -0.40 -2.08
N GLN A 77 30.70 -1.40 -1.59
CA GLN A 77 32.15 -1.31 -1.61
C GLN A 77 32.58 -1.77 -3.00
N GLU A 78 33.02 -0.82 -3.80
CA GLU A 78 33.85 -1.11 -4.95
C GLU A 78 35.16 -1.68 -4.44
N THR A 79 35.23 -2.98 -4.30
CA THR A 79 36.48 -3.67 -4.33
C THR A 79 36.71 -4.13 -5.77
N THR A 80 37.84 -3.83 -6.31
CA THR A 80 38.23 -4.02 -7.70
C THR A 80 38.12 -5.44 -8.23
N PHE A 81 37.75 -6.43 -7.43
CA PHE A 81 37.66 -7.85 -7.80
C PHE A 81 36.28 -8.51 -7.71
N TRP A 82 35.35 -8.08 -6.80
CA TRP A 82 34.11 -8.79 -6.57
C TRP A 82 32.97 -7.81 -6.22
N LYS A 83 32.21 -7.40 -7.23
CA LYS A 83 31.00 -6.60 -7.03
C LYS A 83 29.79 -7.51 -6.76
N LYS A 84 29.74 -8.16 -5.60
CA LYS A 84 28.58 -8.95 -5.21
C LYS A 84 27.87 -8.28 -4.05
N THR A 85 26.56 -8.11 -4.17
CA THR A 85 25.71 -7.65 -3.08
C THR A 85 25.04 -8.86 -2.44
N TYR A 86 25.05 -8.90 -1.12
CA TYR A 86 24.42 -9.94 -0.32
C TYR A 86 23.39 -9.33 0.60
N VAL A 87 22.32 -10.04 0.85
CA VAL A 87 21.24 -9.63 1.76
C VAL A 87 20.79 -10.84 2.57
N ASP A 88 20.09 -10.60 3.68
CA ASP A 88 19.45 -11.66 4.42
C ASP A 88 18.32 -12.34 3.61
N LYS A 89 17.87 -13.48 4.10
CA LYS A 89 16.85 -14.29 3.41
C LYS A 89 15.54 -13.53 3.20
N GLU A 90 15.09 -12.80 4.20
CA GLU A 90 13.83 -12.05 4.14
C GLU A 90 13.90 -10.93 3.08
N THR A 91 14.99 -10.17 3.08
CA THR A 91 15.24 -9.14 2.07
C THR A 91 15.30 -9.73 0.66
N LEU A 92 15.94 -10.88 0.51
CA LEU A 92 16.05 -11.57 -0.77
C LEU A 92 14.68 -12.03 -1.27
N GLU A 93 13.87 -12.63 -0.43
CA GLU A 93 12.51 -13.04 -0.76
C GLU A 93 11.64 -11.84 -1.17
N ARG A 94 11.76 -10.73 -0.49
CA ARG A 94 11.09 -9.48 -0.86
C ARG A 94 11.55 -8.94 -2.21
N LEU A 95 12.85 -8.99 -2.49
CA LEU A 95 13.41 -8.59 -3.78
C LEU A 95 12.89 -9.47 -4.92
N THR A 96 12.94 -10.79 -4.76
CA THR A 96 12.52 -11.75 -5.79
C THR A 96 11.03 -11.70 -6.08
N ASN A 97 10.21 -11.41 -5.07
CA ASN A 97 8.76 -11.29 -5.19
C ASN A 97 8.29 -9.89 -5.59
N GLY A 98 9.21 -8.95 -5.82
CA GLY A 98 8.85 -7.58 -6.16
C GLY A 98 8.19 -6.81 -5.02
N GLN A 99 8.47 -7.13 -3.78
CA GLN A 99 7.81 -6.60 -2.57
C GLN A 99 8.75 -5.76 -1.70
N LEU A 100 9.92 -5.41 -2.21
CA LEU A 100 10.88 -4.64 -1.45
C LEU A 100 10.41 -3.21 -1.24
N SER A 101 10.29 -2.83 0.02
CA SER A 101 10.28 -1.42 0.42
C SER A 101 11.70 -0.96 0.69
N ASN A 102 11.98 0.31 0.47
CA ASN A 102 13.25 1.04 0.47
C ASN A 102 14.19 0.85 1.70
N GLN A 103 14.23 -0.30 2.34
CA GLN A 103 14.94 -0.50 3.61
C GLN A 103 16.44 -0.82 3.48
N TYR A 104 16.90 -1.32 2.32
CA TYR A 104 18.23 -1.90 2.20
C TYR A 104 19.09 -1.34 1.05
N GLY A 105 18.86 -0.07 0.69
CA GLY A 105 19.62 0.56 -0.39
C GLY A 105 19.12 0.21 -1.80
N PHE A 106 18.08 -0.59 -1.92
CA PHE A 106 17.39 -0.85 -3.17
C PHE A 106 16.11 -0.04 -3.23
N VAL A 107 15.85 0.56 -4.37
CA VAL A 107 14.55 1.17 -4.67
C VAL A 107 13.88 0.31 -5.72
N GLN A 108 12.73 -0.21 -5.35
CA GLN A 108 11.88 -0.94 -6.28
C GLN A 108 10.87 0.03 -6.88
N TYR A 109 10.80 0.00 -8.20
CA TYR A 109 9.80 0.72 -8.96
C TYR A 109 8.92 -0.29 -9.67
N THR A 110 7.64 -0.31 -9.32
CA THR A 110 6.68 -1.15 -10.02
C THR A 110 5.81 -0.27 -10.90
N LYS A 111 5.76 -0.59 -12.18
CA LYS A 111 4.93 0.10 -13.15
C LYS A 111 3.83 -0.85 -13.61
N VAL A 112 2.60 -0.50 -13.29
CA VAL A 112 1.41 -1.24 -13.73
C VAL A 112 0.92 -0.67 -15.05
N ASN A 113 0.38 -1.52 -15.91
CA ASN A 113 -0.28 -1.07 -17.13
C ASN A 113 -1.58 -0.34 -16.73
N LYS A 114 -1.64 0.96 -16.99
CA LYS A 114 -2.62 1.93 -16.44
C LYS A 114 -4.08 1.73 -16.89
N LYS A 115 -4.38 0.72 -17.70
CA LYS A 115 -5.70 0.61 -18.30
C LYS A 115 -6.80 0.14 -17.34
N ASP A 116 -6.42 -0.47 -16.20
CA ASP A 116 -7.41 -0.95 -15.25
C ASP A 116 -6.82 -0.99 -13.84
N TRP A 117 -6.98 0.09 -13.10
CA TRP A 117 -6.50 0.20 -11.71
C TRP A 117 -7.15 -0.84 -10.78
N LEU A 118 -8.39 -1.28 -11.08
CA LEU A 118 -9.12 -2.29 -10.30
C LEU A 118 -8.54 -3.72 -10.48
N ARG A 119 -7.73 -3.93 -11.51
CA ARG A 119 -7.02 -5.22 -11.72
C ARG A 119 -5.66 -5.30 -11.03
N VAL A 120 -5.23 -4.24 -10.39
CA VAL A 120 -3.92 -4.19 -9.70
C VAL A 120 -3.91 -5.06 -8.44
N SER A 121 -5.06 -5.19 -7.79
CA SER A 121 -5.27 -6.12 -6.69
C SER A 121 -6.42 -7.05 -7.03
N PRO A 122 -6.34 -8.35 -6.76
CA PRO A 122 -7.40 -9.28 -7.07
C PRO A 122 -8.64 -8.97 -6.22
N ARG A 123 -9.44 -8.02 -6.67
CA ARG A 123 -10.75 -7.68 -6.12
C ARG A 123 -10.77 -7.27 -4.63
N LEU A 124 -9.61 -7.00 -4.01
CA LEU A 124 -9.52 -6.66 -2.59
C LEU A 124 -8.98 -5.24 -2.40
N ILE A 125 -9.63 -4.49 -1.52
CA ILE A 125 -9.17 -3.22 -0.99
C ILE A 125 -8.81 -3.43 0.48
N ALA A 126 -7.56 -3.15 0.86
CA ALA A 126 -7.11 -3.24 2.25
C ALA A 126 -7.73 -2.09 3.06
N HIS A 127 -8.73 -2.40 3.90
CA HIS A 127 -9.50 -1.44 4.70
C HIS A 127 -8.63 -0.88 5.82
N ALA A 128 -8.59 0.44 5.96
CA ALA A 128 -7.76 1.18 6.92
C ALA A 128 -6.27 0.78 6.86
N GLY A 129 -5.75 0.55 5.65
CA GLY A 129 -4.41 0.04 5.41
C GLY A 129 -4.26 -1.47 5.61
N GLY A 130 -5.30 -2.16 6.03
CA GLY A 130 -5.33 -3.59 6.37
C GLY A 130 -5.00 -3.86 7.85
N THR A 131 -5.10 -5.10 8.25
CA THR A 131 -4.81 -5.54 9.61
C THR A 131 -3.32 -5.67 9.86
N VAL A 132 -2.83 -5.14 10.97
CA VAL A 132 -1.50 -5.46 11.48
C VAL A 132 -1.56 -6.78 12.22
N ARG A 133 -0.79 -7.75 11.74
CA ARG A 133 -0.71 -9.11 12.30
C ARG A 133 0.54 -9.20 13.16
N GLU A 134 0.34 -9.45 14.44
CA GLU A 134 1.38 -9.74 15.42
C GLU A 134 1.20 -11.15 15.96
N LYS A 135 2.20 -11.69 16.70
CA LYS A 135 2.17 -13.08 17.18
C LYS A 135 0.91 -13.43 17.96
N GLU A 136 0.40 -12.48 18.76
CA GLU A 136 -0.70 -12.72 19.68
C GLU A 136 -1.97 -11.93 19.34
N TYR A 137 -1.84 -10.91 18.46
CA TYR A 137 -2.94 -9.98 18.20
C TYR A 137 -3.03 -9.62 16.71
N ASN A 138 -4.27 -9.39 16.29
CA ASN A 138 -4.59 -8.80 14.99
C ASN A 138 -5.25 -7.43 15.22
N THR A 139 -4.52 -6.36 14.96
CA THR A 139 -5.05 -5.00 15.17
C THR A 139 -5.55 -4.41 13.86
N LYS A 140 -6.84 -4.07 13.85
CA LYS A 140 -7.54 -3.49 12.69
C LYS A 140 -7.63 -1.97 12.80
N TYR A 141 -7.91 -1.31 11.70
CA TYR A 141 -8.21 0.13 11.59
C TYR A 141 -7.10 1.05 12.12
N THR A 142 -5.85 0.59 12.01
CA THR A 142 -4.73 1.39 12.54
C THR A 142 -4.33 2.55 11.66
N ASN A 143 -4.61 2.51 10.37
CA ASN A 143 -4.14 3.51 9.40
C ASN A 143 -2.62 3.81 9.52
N SER A 144 -1.86 2.82 9.97
CA SER A 144 -0.46 2.95 10.34
C SER A 144 0.49 2.57 9.21
N LEU A 145 1.74 2.97 9.37
CA LEU A 145 2.82 2.58 8.47
C LEU A 145 3.01 1.06 8.44
N GLU A 146 2.85 0.39 9.58
CA GLU A 146 2.96 -1.06 9.72
C GLU A 146 1.83 -1.77 8.96
N ALA A 147 0.58 -1.28 9.07
CA ALA A 147 -0.54 -1.81 8.30
C ALA A 147 -0.27 -1.73 6.80
N LEU A 148 0.08 -0.55 6.33
CA LEU A 148 0.35 -0.30 4.92
C LEU A 148 1.46 -1.21 4.37
N ARG A 149 2.59 -1.33 5.10
CA ARG A 149 3.73 -2.13 4.70
C ARG A 149 3.45 -3.63 4.74
N GLN A 150 2.87 -4.13 5.84
CA GLN A 150 2.55 -5.55 5.97
C GLN A 150 1.60 -6.01 4.87
N ASN A 151 0.53 -5.27 4.63
CA ASN A 151 -0.47 -5.66 3.65
C ASN A 151 0.01 -5.46 2.20
N TYR A 152 0.88 -4.49 1.94
CA TYR A 152 1.59 -4.42 0.68
C TYR A 152 2.48 -5.65 0.45
N TYR A 153 3.20 -6.08 1.47
CA TYR A 153 3.99 -7.32 1.45
C TYR A 153 3.14 -8.56 1.19
N LEU A 154 1.95 -8.63 1.80
CA LEU A 154 0.98 -9.71 1.58
C LEU A 154 0.28 -9.66 0.20
N GLY A 155 0.64 -8.71 -0.65
CA GLY A 155 0.19 -8.63 -2.05
C GLY A 155 -0.92 -7.62 -2.32
N HIS A 156 -1.44 -6.92 -1.32
CA HIS A 156 -2.40 -5.84 -1.57
C HIS A 156 -1.76 -4.72 -2.40
N ARG A 157 -2.56 -4.09 -3.25
CA ARG A 157 -2.17 -2.95 -4.09
C ARG A 157 -3.16 -1.80 -4.02
N LEU A 158 -4.42 -2.10 -3.67
CA LEU A 158 -5.44 -1.11 -3.35
C LEU A 158 -5.54 -1.00 -1.83
N PHE A 159 -5.36 0.22 -1.33
CA PHE A 159 -5.43 0.53 0.10
C PHE A 159 -6.47 1.63 0.30
N GLU A 160 -7.47 1.34 1.08
CA GLU A 160 -8.31 2.39 1.62
C GLU A 160 -7.72 2.84 2.95
N MET A 161 -7.74 4.15 3.17
CA MET A 161 -7.28 4.76 4.41
C MET A 161 -8.18 5.92 4.81
N ASP A 162 -8.44 5.99 6.10
CA ASP A 162 -9.18 7.06 6.73
C ASP A 162 -8.31 8.29 6.94
N PHE A 163 -8.89 9.49 6.78
CA PHE A 163 -8.17 10.74 6.97
C PHE A 163 -8.99 11.78 7.72
N ASN A 164 -8.35 12.43 8.70
CA ASN A 164 -8.90 13.56 9.42
C ASN A 164 -7.92 14.73 9.48
N LEU A 165 -8.44 15.95 9.66
CA LEU A 165 -7.61 17.15 9.82
C LEU A 165 -7.08 17.27 11.24
N THR A 166 -5.77 17.44 11.37
CA THR A 166 -5.15 17.90 12.62
C THR A 166 -5.57 19.33 12.96
N SER A 167 -5.31 19.78 14.20
CA SER A 167 -5.64 21.15 14.62
C SER A 167 -4.96 22.25 13.79
N ASP A 168 -3.80 21.93 13.22
CA ASP A 168 -3.05 22.80 12.29
C ASP A 168 -3.34 22.50 10.81
N LYS A 169 -4.51 21.86 10.53
CA LYS A 169 -5.04 21.60 9.18
C LYS A 169 -4.15 20.76 8.28
N LYS A 170 -3.39 19.83 8.86
CA LYS A 170 -2.71 18.76 8.13
C LYS A 170 -3.59 17.53 8.07
N LEU A 171 -3.45 16.73 7.02
CA LEU A 171 -4.25 15.53 6.81
C LEU A 171 -3.55 14.31 7.42
N ALA A 172 -4.07 13.81 8.52
CA ALA A 172 -3.58 12.65 9.25
C ALA A 172 -4.32 11.38 8.85
N ALA A 173 -3.58 10.28 8.70
CA ALA A 173 -4.15 8.96 8.48
C ALA A 173 -4.69 8.40 9.79
N VAL A 174 -6.00 8.53 10.02
CA VAL A 174 -6.68 8.14 11.25
C VAL A 174 -8.19 8.04 11.03
N HIS A 175 -8.81 7.03 11.65
CA HIS A 175 -10.27 6.87 11.60
C HIS A 175 -10.98 7.93 12.44
N ASP A 176 -10.57 8.11 13.69
CA ASP A 176 -11.04 9.12 14.63
C ASP A 176 -9.98 9.35 15.73
N TRP A 177 -10.13 10.43 16.48
CA TRP A 177 -9.17 10.81 17.51
C TRP A 177 -9.35 10.04 18.82
N HIS A 178 -10.50 9.42 19.04
CA HIS A 178 -10.81 8.61 20.23
C HIS A 178 -9.84 7.45 20.41
N HIS A 179 -9.48 6.80 19.32
CA HIS A 179 -8.62 5.61 19.31
C HIS A 179 -7.20 5.87 19.83
N PHE A 180 -6.83 7.13 20.04
CA PHE A 180 -5.50 7.51 20.52
C PHE A 180 -5.46 7.89 22.02
N GLY A 181 -6.46 7.45 22.78
CA GLY A 181 -6.53 7.77 24.20
C GLY A 181 -6.91 9.22 24.46
N ASN A 182 -7.36 9.92 23.45
CA ASN A 182 -7.84 11.29 23.53
C ASN A 182 -9.33 11.26 23.92
N LYS A 183 -9.59 11.40 25.22
CA LYS A 183 -10.94 11.29 25.78
C LYS A 183 -11.93 12.31 25.22
N ASP A 184 -11.42 13.44 24.72
CA ASP A 184 -12.23 14.56 24.26
C ASP A 184 -12.38 14.60 22.72
N ASP A 185 -11.86 13.61 22.00
CA ASP A 185 -11.85 13.54 20.53
C ASP A 185 -11.30 14.81 19.85
N VAL A 186 -10.33 15.44 20.50
CA VAL A 186 -9.72 16.69 20.03
C VAL A 186 -8.54 16.40 19.11
N ALA A 187 -8.55 16.94 17.91
CA ALA A 187 -7.47 16.79 16.96
C ALA A 187 -6.14 17.35 17.49
N PRO A 188 -5.06 16.54 17.59
CA PRO A 188 -3.74 17.04 17.91
C PRO A 188 -3.16 17.88 16.78
N SER A 189 -2.10 18.65 17.04
CA SER A 189 -1.29 19.22 15.95
C SER A 189 -0.55 18.11 15.19
N SER A 190 -0.18 18.38 13.94
CA SER A 190 0.60 17.45 13.12
C SER A 190 1.92 17.05 13.78
N LYS A 191 2.56 17.98 14.52
CA LYS A 191 3.79 17.74 15.27
C LYS A 191 3.58 16.77 16.44
N GLU A 192 2.47 16.89 17.15
CA GLU A 192 2.08 15.97 18.23
C GLU A 192 1.73 14.61 17.65
N TRP A 193 0.92 14.58 16.58
CA TRP A 193 0.56 13.37 15.88
C TRP A 193 1.76 12.53 15.44
N LYS A 194 2.77 13.17 14.86
CA LYS A 194 4.02 12.49 14.44
C LYS A 194 4.86 11.94 15.58
N LYS A 195 4.65 12.40 16.81
CA LYS A 195 5.32 11.87 18.01
C LYS A 195 4.52 10.74 18.65
N PHE A 196 3.27 10.65 18.32
CA PHE A 196 2.40 9.65 18.89
C PHE A 196 2.82 8.25 18.40
N GLN A 197 3.03 7.34 19.32
CA GLN A 197 3.35 5.94 19.06
C GLN A 197 2.40 5.08 19.86
N GLY A 198 1.23 4.82 19.33
CA GLY A 198 0.35 3.94 20.04
C GLY A 198 -1.03 3.89 19.46
N TYR A 199 -1.39 2.74 19.07
CA TYR A 199 -2.74 2.25 18.98
C TYR A 199 -2.79 1.10 19.96
N GLY A 200 -3.62 1.15 20.92
CA GLY A 200 -3.72 0.01 21.79
C GLY A 200 -4.50 0.34 23.03
N SER A 201 -5.37 -0.57 23.41
CA SER A 201 -5.86 -0.61 24.78
C SER A 201 -4.67 -0.94 25.70
N PRO A 202 -4.79 -0.70 27.01
CA PRO A 202 -3.82 -1.20 27.98
C PRO A 202 -3.55 -2.72 27.86
N GLU A 203 -4.48 -3.44 27.22
CA GLU A 203 -4.45 -4.87 27.01
C GLU A 203 -3.66 -5.26 25.73
N THR A 204 -3.51 -4.35 24.77
CA THR A 204 -2.74 -4.56 23.52
C THR A 204 -1.78 -3.40 23.31
N PRO A 205 -0.60 -3.42 23.95
CA PRO A 205 0.34 -2.30 23.94
C PRO A 205 1.13 -2.18 22.63
N SER A 206 0.54 -2.56 21.51
CA SER A 206 1.17 -2.45 20.19
C SER A 206 1.40 -0.98 19.85
N ARG A 207 2.61 -0.69 19.40
CA ARG A 207 3.01 0.66 18.98
C ARG A 207 3.04 0.74 17.48
N PHE A 208 2.26 1.63 16.93
CA PHE A 208 2.19 1.87 15.48
C PHE A 208 2.71 3.25 15.13
N THR A 209 3.31 3.36 13.96
CA THR A 209 3.81 4.62 13.44
C THR A 209 2.67 5.38 12.77
N THR A 210 2.33 6.52 13.35
CA THR A 210 1.32 7.43 12.78
C THR A 210 1.82 8.10 11.50
N MET A 211 0.91 8.37 10.57
CA MET A 211 1.21 8.98 9.28
C MET A 211 0.39 10.23 9.03
N LEU A 212 0.99 11.17 8.32
CA LEU A 212 0.28 12.20 7.57
C LEU A 212 0.14 11.74 6.11
N ILE A 213 -0.70 12.39 5.33
CA ILE A 213 -0.88 12.07 3.90
C ILE A 213 0.44 12.09 3.13
N GLY A 214 1.36 12.97 3.51
CA GLY A 214 2.69 13.03 2.92
C GLY A 214 3.51 11.75 3.14
N ASP A 215 3.40 11.13 4.31
CA ASP A 215 4.09 9.86 4.60
C ASP A 215 3.49 8.70 3.77
N VAL A 216 2.17 8.72 3.54
CA VAL A 216 1.50 7.76 2.64
C VAL A 216 2.00 7.94 1.22
N PHE A 217 2.11 9.17 0.74
CA PHE A 217 2.66 9.46 -0.58
C PHE A 217 4.13 9.03 -0.72
N ASP A 218 4.92 9.15 0.34
CA ASP A 218 6.30 8.64 0.33
C ASP A 218 6.32 7.11 0.16
N GLN A 219 5.36 6.37 0.75
CA GLN A 219 5.21 4.93 0.48
C GLN A 219 4.76 4.66 -0.97
N MET A 220 3.86 5.48 -1.52
CA MET A 220 3.42 5.34 -2.91
C MET A 220 4.52 5.68 -3.94
N ILE A 221 5.47 6.55 -3.61
CA ILE A 221 6.64 6.82 -4.46
C ILE A 221 7.52 5.59 -4.55
N ILE A 222 7.73 4.92 -3.43
CA ILE A 222 8.52 3.70 -3.35
C ILE A 222 7.80 2.55 -4.06
N ASN A 223 6.52 2.40 -3.80
CA ASN A 223 5.65 1.33 -4.30
C ASN A 223 4.76 1.87 -5.42
N ARG A 224 5.26 1.89 -6.64
CA ARG A 224 4.60 2.57 -7.78
C ARG A 224 3.32 1.90 -8.29
N ASP A 225 3.02 0.71 -7.84
CA ASP A 225 1.77 -0.01 -8.09
C ASP A 225 0.76 0.13 -6.95
N MET A 226 1.12 0.82 -5.86
CA MET A 226 0.20 1.13 -4.77
C MET A 226 -0.80 2.20 -5.21
N VAL A 227 -2.07 1.95 -4.96
CA VAL A 227 -3.20 2.84 -5.23
C VAL A 227 -3.89 3.15 -3.91
N LEU A 228 -4.18 4.42 -3.67
CA LEU A 228 -4.83 4.91 -2.46
C LEU A 228 -6.28 5.27 -2.73
N VAL A 229 -7.18 4.67 -1.98
CA VAL A 229 -8.59 5.07 -1.85
C VAL A 229 -8.70 5.90 -0.56
N THR A 230 -9.28 7.09 -0.61
CA THR A 230 -9.36 7.96 0.57
C THR A 230 -10.75 7.96 1.17
N ASP A 231 -10.86 7.69 2.47
CA ASP A 231 -12.03 7.99 3.27
C ASP A 231 -11.76 9.24 4.12
N THR A 232 -12.43 10.33 3.82
CA THR A 232 -12.19 11.64 4.47
C THR A 232 -13.24 11.97 5.53
N LYS A 233 -14.10 11.02 5.91
CA LYS A 233 -15.18 11.20 6.90
C LYS A 233 -16.07 12.42 6.62
N SER A 234 -16.30 12.72 5.37
CA SER A 234 -16.81 13.98 4.88
C SER A 234 -18.26 14.27 5.27
N MET A 235 -19.00 13.27 5.74
CA MET A 235 -20.40 13.46 6.18
C MET A 235 -20.50 14.16 7.54
N GLU A 236 -19.47 14.03 8.37
CA GLU A 236 -19.46 14.50 9.76
C GLU A 236 -18.79 15.86 9.93
N ILE A 237 -18.23 16.41 8.83
CA ILE A 237 -17.44 17.64 8.88
C ILE A 237 -18.03 18.74 7.97
N PRO A 238 -17.81 20.03 8.32
CA PRO A 238 -18.24 21.16 7.50
C PRO A 238 -17.62 21.13 6.09
N LYS A 239 -18.33 21.71 5.13
CA LYS A 239 -17.87 21.83 3.73
C LYS A 239 -16.47 22.45 3.61
N GLU A 240 -16.17 23.46 4.39
CA GLU A 240 -14.87 24.15 4.40
C GLU A 240 -13.73 23.21 4.81
N ASP A 241 -14.00 22.30 5.74
CA ASP A 241 -13.03 21.31 6.16
C ASP A 241 -12.85 20.21 5.12
N ARG A 242 -13.92 19.75 4.44
CA ARG A 242 -13.81 18.84 3.29
C ARG A 242 -12.93 19.43 2.18
N ILE A 243 -13.19 20.70 1.82
CA ILE A 243 -12.38 21.42 0.84
C ILE A 243 -10.92 21.51 1.30
N THR A 244 -10.69 21.78 2.59
CA THR A 244 -9.35 21.85 3.17
C THR A 244 -8.62 20.52 3.10
N GLN A 245 -9.28 19.41 3.39
CA GLN A 245 -8.71 18.06 3.27
C GLN A 245 -8.20 17.80 1.84
N PHE A 246 -9.02 18.04 0.82
CA PHE A 246 -8.63 17.79 -0.56
C PHE A 246 -7.58 18.78 -1.07
N LYS A 247 -7.61 20.04 -0.64
CA LYS A 247 -6.53 20.99 -0.94
C LYS A 247 -5.20 20.55 -0.35
N GLU A 248 -5.19 20.10 0.90
CA GLU A 248 -3.97 19.59 1.54
C GLU A 248 -3.47 18.31 0.86
N LEU A 249 -4.35 17.36 0.54
CA LEU A 249 -4.03 16.15 -0.21
C LEU A 249 -3.35 16.50 -1.55
N VAL A 250 -3.98 17.35 -2.34
CA VAL A 250 -3.45 17.74 -3.66
C VAL A 250 -2.13 18.51 -3.53
N SER A 251 -2.03 19.39 -2.53
CA SER A 251 -0.79 20.14 -2.24
C SER A 251 0.35 19.21 -1.89
N GLU A 252 0.14 18.25 -0.98
CA GLU A 252 1.17 17.31 -0.54
C GLU A 252 1.61 16.36 -1.67
N ALA A 253 0.68 15.93 -2.52
CA ALA A 253 1.01 15.15 -3.71
C ALA A 253 1.88 15.97 -4.69
N LYS A 254 1.48 17.22 -5.01
CA LYS A 254 2.22 18.08 -5.94
C LYS A 254 3.62 18.45 -5.45
N LYS A 255 3.83 18.60 -4.14
CA LYS A 255 5.15 18.84 -3.55
C LYS A 255 6.13 17.69 -3.78
N ARG A 256 5.63 16.48 -3.89
CA ARG A 256 6.42 15.25 -4.05
C ARG A 256 6.52 14.81 -5.50
N ASP A 257 5.38 14.43 -6.06
CA ASP A 257 5.23 14.02 -7.46
C ASP A 257 3.75 14.15 -7.84
N LYS A 258 3.44 15.06 -8.78
CA LYS A 258 2.07 15.26 -9.27
C LYS A 258 1.42 13.99 -9.84
N GLU A 259 2.23 13.04 -10.33
CA GLU A 259 1.75 11.76 -10.87
C GLU A 259 1.14 10.84 -9.80
N LEU A 260 1.38 11.13 -8.51
CA LEU A 260 0.71 10.45 -7.40
C LEU A 260 -0.81 10.57 -7.49
N LEU A 261 -1.32 11.73 -7.92
CA LEU A 261 -2.77 11.98 -8.05
C LEU A 261 -3.45 11.07 -9.08
N ASN A 262 -2.70 10.47 -10.01
CA ASN A 262 -3.23 9.45 -10.91
C ASN A 262 -3.50 8.10 -10.22
N ARG A 263 -3.06 7.94 -8.98
CA ARG A 263 -3.21 6.73 -8.16
C ARG A 263 -3.94 7.01 -6.85
N VAL A 264 -4.58 8.15 -6.75
CA VAL A 264 -5.49 8.52 -5.66
C VAL A 264 -6.91 8.45 -6.18
N ILE A 265 -7.76 7.75 -5.45
CA ILE A 265 -9.17 7.52 -5.75
C ILE A 265 -9.98 8.06 -4.57
N PRO A 266 -10.53 9.26 -4.65
CA PRO A 266 -11.39 9.75 -3.59
C PRO A 266 -12.67 8.95 -3.50
N GLN A 267 -13.15 8.71 -2.28
CA GLN A 267 -14.53 8.32 -2.02
C GLN A 267 -15.38 9.57 -1.83
N ILE A 268 -16.56 9.58 -2.44
CA ILE A 268 -17.62 10.56 -2.20
C ILE A 268 -18.78 9.89 -1.48
N TYR A 269 -19.52 10.65 -0.69
CA TYR A 269 -20.64 10.17 0.14
C TYR A 269 -21.99 10.72 -0.31
N HIS A 270 -21.98 11.79 -1.07
CA HIS A 270 -23.15 12.44 -1.66
C HIS A 270 -22.75 13.15 -2.95
N GLN A 271 -23.77 13.44 -3.78
CA GLN A 271 -23.54 13.94 -5.14
C GLN A 271 -22.82 15.30 -5.18
N GLU A 272 -23.15 16.22 -4.25
CA GLU A 272 -22.50 17.55 -4.20
C GLU A 272 -21.00 17.47 -3.99
N MET A 273 -20.52 16.48 -3.23
CA MET A 273 -19.11 16.30 -2.96
C MET A 273 -18.29 16.04 -4.23
N PHE A 274 -18.89 15.44 -5.26
CA PHE A 274 -18.24 15.25 -6.54
C PHE A 274 -17.80 16.58 -7.16
N GLY A 275 -18.70 17.55 -7.25
CA GLY A 275 -18.36 18.89 -7.75
C GLY A 275 -17.38 19.65 -6.86
N GLU A 276 -17.46 19.44 -5.53
CA GLU A 276 -16.49 20.05 -4.59
C GLU A 276 -15.06 19.59 -4.86
N ILE A 277 -14.84 18.28 -4.97
CA ILE A 277 -13.49 17.74 -5.20
C ILE A 277 -13.00 18.01 -6.63
N GLU A 278 -13.88 17.94 -7.63
CA GLU A 278 -13.53 18.24 -9.02
C GLU A 278 -13.03 19.69 -9.18
N SER A 279 -13.62 20.63 -8.45
CA SER A 279 -13.19 22.03 -8.44
C SER A 279 -11.76 22.23 -7.91
N ILE A 280 -11.23 21.29 -7.11
CA ILE A 280 -9.89 21.32 -6.55
C ILE A 280 -8.91 20.59 -7.46
N TYR A 281 -9.30 19.39 -7.91
CA TYR A 281 -8.51 18.57 -8.82
C TYR A 281 -9.43 17.59 -9.57
N PRO A 282 -9.33 17.48 -10.91
CA PRO A 282 -10.12 16.54 -11.70
C PRO A 282 -9.55 15.13 -11.56
N PHE A 283 -9.93 14.42 -10.50
CA PHE A 283 -9.53 13.04 -10.31
C PHE A 283 -10.06 12.14 -11.41
N LYS A 284 -9.23 11.24 -11.92
CA LYS A 284 -9.60 10.33 -13.03
C LYS A 284 -10.52 9.21 -12.60
N HIS A 285 -10.44 8.85 -11.32
CA HIS A 285 -11.11 7.71 -10.71
C HIS A 285 -11.74 8.16 -9.42
N VAL A 286 -13.01 7.85 -9.23
CA VAL A 286 -13.79 8.19 -8.03
C VAL A 286 -14.59 6.96 -7.63
N ILE A 287 -14.78 6.74 -6.35
CA ILE A 287 -15.67 5.74 -5.78
C ILE A 287 -16.83 6.48 -5.10
N TYR A 288 -18.07 6.06 -5.37
CA TYR A 288 -19.23 6.51 -4.62
C TYR A 288 -19.54 5.52 -3.51
N THR A 289 -19.30 5.91 -2.25
CA THR A 289 -19.59 5.05 -1.10
C THR A 289 -20.97 5.36 -0.51
N LEU A 290 -21.72 4.30 -0.21
CA LEU A 290 -23.12 4.43 0.17
C LEU A 290 -23.36 4.36 1.68
N TYR A 291 -22.38 4.03 2.50
CA TYR A 291 -22.60 3.83 3.94
C TYR A 291 -23.17 5.05 4.67
N ALA A 292 -22.90 6.24 4.18
CA ALA A 292 -23.43 7.49 4.71
C ALA A 292 -24.20 8.29 3.66
N SER A 293 -24.48 7.69 2.49
CA SER A 293 -25.23 8.37 1.42
C SER A 293 -26.73 8.36 1.71
N PRO A 294 -27.40 9.52 1.65
CA PRO A 294 -28.85 9.59 1.77
C PRO A 294 -29.57 9.16 0.48
N ASP A 295 -28.85 9.01 -0.64
CA ASP A 295 -29.42 8.78 -1.96
C ASP A 295 -30.03 7.39 -2.07
N SER A 296 -31.21 7.30 -2.70
CA SER A 296 -31.81 6.03 -3.09
C SER A 296 -30.96 5.31 -4.16
N GLY A 297 -31.22 4.02 -4.36
CA GLY A 297 -30.52 3.27 -5.42
C GLY A 297 -30.76 3.87 -6.83
N GLU A 298 -31.92 4.43 -7.10
CA GLU A 298 -32.27 5.09 -8.38
C GLU A 298 -31.48 6.40 -8.56
N GLU A 299 -31.45 7.25 -7.54
CA GLU A 299 -30.66 8.49 -7.57
C GLU A 299 -29.15 8.22 -7.75
N VAL A 300 -28.63 7.18 -7.09
CA VAL A 300 -27.24 6.72 -7.29
C VAL A 300 -27.00 6.32 -8.73
N LEU A 301 -27.87 5.48 -9.32
CA LEU A 301 -27.75 5.02 -10.71
C LEU A 301 -27.79 6.19 -11.71
N ASP A 302 -28.73 7.11 -11.53
CA ASP A 302 -28.86 8.30 -12.36
C ASP A 302 -27.62 9.20 -12.29
N PHE A 303 -27.04 9.32 -11.11
CA PHE A 303 -25.86 10.12 -10.90
C PHE A 303 -24.62 9.49 -11.53
N ILE A 304 -24.35 8.22 -11.25
CA ILE A 304 -23.14 7.54 -11.78
C ILE A 304 -23.21 7.36 -13.30
N ALA A 305 -24.39 7.31 -13.89
CA ALA A 305 -24.57 7.27 -15.34
C ALA A 305 -24.03 8.53 -16.04
N LYS A 306 -24.09 9.69 -15.36
CA LYS A 306 -23.65 10.99 -15.88
C LYS A 306 -22.18 11.28 -15.67
N HIS A 307 -21.52 10.54 -14.75
CA HIS A 307 -20.13 10.78 -14.34
C HIS A 307 -19.25 9.57 -14.65
N LYS A 308 -18.48 9.66 -15.73
CA LYS A 308 -17.59 8.57 -16.18
C LYS A 308 -16.43 8.31 -15.20
N GLU A 309 -16.04 9.31 -14.42
CA GLU A 309 -14.97 9.25 -13.41
C GLU A 309 -15.36 8.36 -12.23
N ILE A 310 -16.65 8.20 -11.97
CA ILE A 310 -17.16 7.27 -10.96
C ILE A 310 -17.14 5.87 -11.56
N GLU A 311 -16.15 5.08 -11.21
CA GLU A 311 -15.95 3.74 -11.77
C GLU A 311 -16.54 2.63 -10.91
N ALA A 312 -16.77 2.92 -9.63
CA ALA A 312 -17.31 1.95 -8.69
C ALA A 312 -18.23 2.60 -7.66
N VAL A 313 -19.18 1.78 -7.20
CA VAL A 313 -20.02 2.06 -6.02
C VAL A 313 -19.60 1.09 -4.92
N THR A 314 -19.48 1.55 -3.68
CA THR A 314 -19.23 0.67 -2.53
C THR A 314 -20.42 0.68 -1.57
N VAL A 315 -20.87 -0.50 -1.18
CA VAL A 315 -22.12 -0.72 -0.46
C VAL A 315 -21.85 -1.49 0.83
N PRO A 316 -22.38 -1.06 1.99
CA PRO A 316 -22.34 -1.89 3.21
C PRO A 316 -23.04 -3.25 2.98
N ILE A 317 -22.56 -4.27 3.66
CA ILE A 317 -23.14 -5.63 3.52
C ILE A 317 -24.56 -5.77 4.06
N ASP A 318 -25.00 -4.84 4.89
CA ASP A 318 -26.33 -4.77 5.50
C ASP A 318 -27.22 -3.70 4.87
N ASP A 319 -26.76 -3.02 3.82
CA ASP A 319 -27.51 -1.97 3.12
C ASP A 319 -28.62 -2.56 2.25
N SER A 320 -29.81 -2.02 2.37
CA SER A 320 -30.99 -2.45 1.60
C SER A 320 -30.86 -2.26 0.09
N ARG A 321 -29.96 -1.38 -0.37
CA ARG A 321 -29.64 -1.17 -1.78
C ARG A 321 -28.81 -2.32 -2.36
N LEU A 322 -28.14 -3.14 -1.53
CA LEU A 322 -27.33 -4.25 -2.00
C LEU A 322 -28.20 -5.43 -2.47
N THR A 323 -28.72 -5.30 -3.66
CA THR A 323 -29.56 -6.33 -4.28
C THR A 323 -28.97 -6.79 -5.62
N PRO A 324 -29.23 -8.04 -6.06
CA PRO A 324 -28.81 -8.50 -7.40
C PRO A 324 -29.26 -7.55 -8.53
N LYS A 325 -30.46 -6.98 -8.41
CA LYS A 325 -31.01 -6.02 -9.39
C LYS A 325 -30.18 -4.73 -9.45
N PHE A 326 -29.83 -4.15 -8.29
CA PHE A 326 -28.99 -2.97 -8.23
C PHE A 326 -27.60 -3.22 -8.82
N ILE A 327 -26.97 -4.35 -8.45
CA ILE A 327 -25.67 -4.76 -8.99
C ILE A 327 -25.72 -4.88 -10.52
N GLU A 328 -26.74 -5.54 -11.06
CA GLU A 328 -26.93 -5.67 -12.52
C GLU A 328 -27.08 -4.30 -13.19
N GLN A 329 -27.83 -3.37 -12.58
CA GLN A 329 -28.01 -2.02 -13.12
C GLN A 329 -26.70 -1.22 -13.13
N VAL A 330 -25.89 -1.31 -12.07
CA VAL A 330 -24.55 -0.71 -12.02
C VAL A 330 -23.66 -1.30 -13.12
N HIS A 331 -23.70 -2.62 -13.31
CA HIS A 331 -22.92 -3.29 -14.37
C HIS A 331 -23.36 -2.86 -15.78
N LYS A 332 -24.66 -2.65 -16.03
CA LYS A 332 -25.16 -2.13 -17.31
C LYS A 332 -24.61 -0.74 -17.65
N LEU A 333 -24.24 0.04 -16.63
CA LEU A 333 -23.55 1.33 -16.79
C LEU A 333 -22.04 1.19 -16.99
N GLY A 334 -21.52 -0.04 -17.04
CA GLY A 334 -20.07 -0.32 -17.12
C GLY A 334 -19.30 -0.01 -15.85
N LYS A 335 -20.00 0.10 -14.72
CA LYS A 335 -19.44 0.39 -13.40
C LYS A 335 -19.33 -0.88 -12.57
N ARG A 336 -18.69 -0.80 -11.40
CA ARG A 336 -18.44 -1.94 -10.50
C ARG A 336 -19.10 -1.73 -9.14
N VAL A 337 -19.39 -2.84 -8.47
CA VAL A 337 -19.90 -2.86 -7.10
C VAL A 337 -18.89 -3.50 -6.18
N TYR A 338 -18.48 -2.76 -5.17
CA TYR A 338 -17.68 -3.25 -4.05
C TYR A 338 -18.53 -3.31 -2.80
N VAL A 339 -18.20 -4.23 -1.89
CA VAL A 339 -18.88 -4.32 -0.59
C VAL A 339 -17.88 -4.20 0.56
N HIS A 340 -18.34 -3.66 1.68
CA HIS A 340 -17.59 -3.51 2.92
C HIS A 340 -18.46 -3.85 4.14
N THR A 341 -17.90 -4.55 5.14
CA THR A 341 -16.55 -5.07 5.23
C THR A 341 -16.59 -6.58 5.24
N ILE A 342 -15.77 -7.22 4.45
CA ILE A 342 -15.68 -8.68 4.38
C ILE A 342 -14.44 -9.15 5.14
N GLN A 343 -14.61 -10.06 6.10
CA GLN A 343 -13.53 -10.54 6.98
C GLN A 343 -13.34 -12.06 6.92
N THR A 344 -14.27 -12.80 6.31
CA THR A 344 -14.27 -14.27 6.30
C THR A 344 -14.52 -14.82 4.90
N TYR A 345 -14.08 -16.04 4.67
CA TYR A 345 -14.39 -16.78 3.43
C TYR A 345 -15.89 -17.00 3.21
N GLU A 346 -16.64 -17.22 4.29
CA GLU A 346 -18.09 -17.38 4.21
C GLU A 346 -18.76 -16.10 3.66
N SER A 347 -18.43 -14.96 4.23
CA SER A 347 -18.92 -13.66 3.74
C SER A 347 -18.49 -13.42 2.29
N LEU A 348 -17.23 -13.70 1.95
CA LEU A 348 -16.71 -13.56 0.60
C LEU A 348 -17.53 -14.41 -0.38
N THR A 349 -17.75 -15.68 -0.09
CA THR A 349 -18.53 -16.59 -0.92
C THR A 349 -19.98 -16.12 -1.10
N LYS A 350 -20.62 -15.67 -0.02
CA LYS A 350 -21.98 -15.15 -0.05
C LYS A 350 -22.13 -13.98 -1.02
N TYR A 351 -21.24 -12.98 -0.93
CA TYR A 351 -21.37 -11.78 -1.76
C TYR A 351 -20.80 -11.96 -3.17
N ALA A 352 -19.80 -12.83 -3.36
CA ALA A 352 -19.36 -13.22 -4.69
C ALA A 352 -20.48 -13.93 -5.49
N ALA A 353 -21.33 -14.70 -4.83
CA ALA A 353 -22.46 -15.40 -5.46
C ALA A 353 -23.53 -14.48 -6.04
N ILE A 354 -23.64 -13.24 -5.54
CA ILE A 354 -24.53 -12.21 -6.12
C ILE A 354 -23.81 -11.29 -7.10
N ASN A 355 -22.63 -11.69 -7.59
CA ASN A 355 -21.87 -11.02 -8.63
C ASN A 355 -21.28 -9.64 -8.22
N VAL A 356 -20.86 -9.50 -6.97
CA VAL A 356 -20.08 -8.35 -6.51
C VAL A 356 -18.66 -8.40 -7.09
N ASP A 357 -18.15 -7.26 -7.54
CA ASP A 357 -16.83 -7.16 -8.20
C ASP A 357 -15.65 -7.19 -7.23
N GLY A 358 -15.82 -6.65 -6.03
CA GLY A 358 -14.71 -6.58 -5.09
C GLY A 358 -15.13 -6.32 -3.63
N PHE A 359 -14.14 -6.37 -2.75
CA PHE A 359 -14.36 -6.44 -1.31
C PHE A 359 -13.36 -5.55 -0.55
N TYR A 360 -13.88 -4.74 0.39
CA TYR A 360 -13.06 -4.14 1.43
C TYR A 360 -12.82 -5.15 2.54
N THR A 361 -11.58 -5.35 2.91
CA THR A 361 -11.20 -6.33 3.93
C THR A 361 -10.00 -5.87 4.74
N GLY A 362 -9.99 -6.19 6.03
CA GLY A 362 -8.79 -6.08 6.86
C GLY A 362 -8.01 -7.39 6.93
N LEU A 363 -8.71 -8.54 6.84
CA LEU A 363 -8.12 -9.85 7.12
C LEU A 363 -7.76 -10.68 5.89
N LEU A 364 -8.61 -10.69 4.86
CA LEU A 364 -8.36 -11.49 3.67
C LEU A 364 -7.19 -10.89 2.87
N THR A 365 -6.37 -11.76 2.31
CA THR A 365 -5.23 -11.40 1.47
C THR A 365 -5.47 -11.75 0.00
N PRO A 366 -4.71 -11.19 -0.93
CA PRO A 366 -4.74 -11.62 -2.32
C PRO A 366 -4.49 -13.13 -2.52
N GLN A 367 -3.70 -13.76 -1.63
CA GLN A 367 -3.51 -15.20 -1.64
C GLN A 367 -4.81 -15.94 -1.31
N ASP A 368 -5.56 -15.47 -0.31
CA ASP A 368 -6.87 -16.05 0.03
C ASP A 368 -7.84 -15.93 -1.13
N MET A 369 -7.83 -14.80 -1.82
CA MET A 369 -8.66 -14.57 -3.01
C MET A 369 -8.28 -15.52 -4.16
N ALA A 370 -6.99 -15.73 -4.39
CA ALA A 370 -6.51 -16.66 -5.42
C ALA A 370 -6.93 -18.09 -5.13
N VAL A 371 -6.90 -18.52 -3.86
CA VAL A 371 -7.42 -19.84 -3.44
C VAL A 371 -8.92 -19.93 -3.71
N TYR A 372 -9.70 -18.93 -3.29
CA TYR A 372 -11.14 -18.89 -3.56
C TYR A 372 -11.45 -19.04 -5.06
N GLU A 373 -10.80 -18.24 -5.91
CA GLU A 373 -11.01 -18.28 -7.36
C GLU A 373 -10.60 -19.61 -8.01
N SER A 374 -9.65 -20.34 -7.42
CA SER A 374 -9.21 -21.64 -7.92
C SER A 374 -10.17 -22.77 -7.62
N VAL A 375 -10.96 -22.67 -6.53
CA VAL A 375 -11.92 -23.70 -6.12
C VAL A 375 -13.35 -23.39 -6.55
N SER A 376 -13.61 -22.16 -7.01
CA SER A 376 -14.93 -21.72 -7.47
C SER A 376 -15.15 -21.92 -8.98
N LYS A 377 -14.13 -22.38 -9.69
CA LYS A 377 -14.14 -22.76 -11.12
C LYS A 377 -14.39 -24.25 -11.27
#